data_2b9d58debb34a4d0b4bd45ca6135b455
#
_entry.id   2b9d58debb34a4d0b4bd45ca6135b455
#
_cell.length_a   1.000
_cell.length_b   1.000
_cell.length_c   1.000
_cell.angle_alpha   90.00
_cell.angle_beta   90.00
_cell.angle_gamma   90.00
#
_symmetry.space_group_name_H-M   'P 1'
#
loop_
_entity.id
_entity.type
_entity.pdbx_description
1 polymer ?
#
loop_
_entity_poly.entity_id
_entity_poly.type
_entity_poly.pdbx_seq_one_letter_code
_entity_poly.pdbx_strand_id
1 'polypeptide(L)'
;MRKRQALRVLSLVMAVCLLCASLPGYAASEGPIDVNFSDVPDGAWYEEYVNLCASWGIIDGRTETTFCPEEELTRGEFIKLLCMIGELAPYTMDTSIHWSQPYWQVINDNGVLWGLNITCTATDLNAPITRYEMSVMINNLLSNVYTENPVQLDSPELRITDYSTISGVYQESVLQAYG
;
A
#
# COMPACT_ATOMS: atom_id res chain seq x y z
N MET A 1 -15.86 -1.94 21.50
CA MET A 1 -14.45 -1.63 21.19
C MET A 1 -14.23 -1.19 19.74
N ARG A 2 -14.89 -1.75 18.72
CA ARG A 2 -14.77 -1.38 17.29
C ARG A 2 -15.01 0.11 16.96
N LYS A 3 -15.95 0.80 17.63
CA LYS A 3 -16.22 2.24 17.37
C LYS A 3 -15.09 3.19 17.80
N ARG A 4 -14.25 2.80 18.76
CA ARG A 4 -13.13 3.65 19.22
C ARG A 4 -11.90 3.56 18.32
N GLN A 5 -11.71 2.45 17.63
CA GLN A 5 -10.59 2.27 16.68
C GLN A 5 -10.89 2.96 15.35
N ALA A 6 -12.12 2.82 14.84
CA ALA A 6 -12.54 3.58 13.66
C ALA A 6 -12.46 5.10 13.87
N LEU A 7 -12.72 5.57 15.10
CA LEU A 7 -12.61 6.99 15.44
C LEU A 7 -11.14 7.47 15.49
N ARG A 8 -10.20 6.58 15.86
CA ARG A 8 -8.76 6.90 15.91
C ARG A 8 -8.14 6.96 14.51
N VAL A 9 -8.52 6.02 13.64
CA VAL A 9 -8.09 6.05 12.23
C VAL A 9 -8.67 7.26 11.52
N LEU A 10 -9.94 7.57 11.74
CA LEU A 10 -10.57 8.76 11.19
C LEU A 10 -9.95 10.07 11.74
N SER A 11 -9.56 10.08 13.03
CA SER A 11 -8.89 11.25 13.63
C SER A 11 -7.46 11.40 13.13
N LEU A 12 -6.75 10.30 12.81
CA LEU A 12 -5.41 10.34 12.24
C LEU A 12 -5.45 10.89 10.80
N VAL A 13 -6.39 10.40 10.00
CA VAL A 13 -6.62 10.91 8.63
C VAL A 13 -7.01 12.38 8.65
N MET A 14 -7.89 12.80 9.58
CA MET A 14 -8.25 14.21 9.76
C MET A 14 -7.08 15.05 10.26
N ALA A 15 -6.22 14.53 11.14
CA ALA A 15 -5.04 15.24 11.63
C ALA A 15 -3.98 15.41 10.54
N VAL A 16 -3.81 14.42 9.67
CA VAL A 16 -2.92 14.52 8.50
C VAL A 16 -3.43 15.56 7.51
N CYS A 17 -4.75 15.57 7.23
CA CYS A 17 -5.34 16.60 6.37
C CYS A 17 -5.21 18.02 6.95
N LEU A 18 -5.28 18.19 8.28
CA LEU A 18 -5.14 19.50 8.95
C LEU A 18 -3.68 19.97 9.01
N LEU A 19 -2.71 19.06 9.08
CA LEU A 19 -1.28 19.40 9.05
C LEU A 19 -0.81 19.80 7.65
N CYS A 20 -1.37 19.20 6.60
CA CYS A 20 -1.06 19.60 5.20
C CYS A 20 -1.54 21.01 4.85
N ALA A 21 -2.57 21.52 5.54
CA ALA A 21 -3.11 22.88 5.31
C ALA A 21 -2.24 24.02 5.89
N SER A 22 -1.21 23.69 6.68
CA SER A 22 -0.40 24.70 7.40
C SER A 22 1.05 24.83 6.93
N LEU A 23 1.47 24.11 5.87
CA LEU A 23 2.81 24.25 5.31
C LEU A 23 2.82 25.33 4.21
N PRO A 24 3.56 26.44 4.40
CA PRO A 24 3.70 27.45 3.35
C PRO A 24 4.59 26.88 2.23
N GLY A 25 3.99 26.55 1.09
CA GLY A 25 4.70 26.07 -0.09
C GLY A 25 4.06 24.88 -0.79
N TYR A 26 3.07 24.22 -0.18
CA TYR A 26 2.21 23.31 -0.92
C TYR A 26 1.18 24.16 -1.65
N ALA A 27 1.43 24.47 -2.92
CA ALA A 27 0.38 24.96 -3.78
C ALA A 27 -0.74 23.94 -3.71
N ALA A 28 -1.90 24.34 -3.18
CA ALA A 28 -3.10 23.54 -3.26
C ALA A 28 -3.32 23.25 -4.75
N SER A 29 -2.89 22.09 -5.21
CA SER A 29 -3.30 21.56 -6.49
C SER A 29 -4.82 21.47 -6.41
N GLU A 30 -5.44 21.94 -7.46
CA GLU A 30 -6.86 21.90 -7.77
C GLU A 30 -7.55 20.75 -7.05
N GLY A 31 -8.79 20.99 -6.54
CA GLY A 31 -9.52 20.02 -5.72
C GLY A 31 -9.54 18.59 -6.29
N PRO A 32 -10.06 17.61 -5.58
CA PRO A 32 -9.90 16.19 -5.92
C PRO A 32 -10.14 16.01 -7.41
N ILE A 33 -9.14 15.47 -8.12
CA ILE A 33 -9.22 15.21 -9.56
C ILE A 33 -10.38 14.22 -9.72
N ASP A 34 -11.39 14.63 -10.49
CA ASP A 34 -12.51 13.74 -10.82
C ASP A 34 -11.98 12.68 -11.80
N VAL A 35 -11.49 11.59 -11.26
CA VAL A 35 -10.96 10.48 -12.05
C VAL A 35 -12.10 9.48 -12.24
N ASN A 36 -12.53 9.31 -13.47
CA ASN A 36 -13.56 8.35 -13.84
C ASN A 36 -12.97 7.30 -14.79
N PHE A 37 -12.75 6.09 -14.28
CA PHE A 37 -12.29 4.98 -15.08
C PHE A 37 -13.48 4.28 -15.74
N SER A 38 -13.45 4.17 -17.08
CA SER A 38 -14.54 3.61 -17.88
C SER A 38 -14.84 2.12 -17.62
N ASP A 39 -13.90 1.42 -17.00
CA ASP A 39 -13.99 0.00 -16.65
C ASP A 39 -14.23 -0.26 -15.15
N VAL A 40 -14.52 0.79 -14.39
CA VAL A 40 -15.00 0.72 -13.01
C VAL A 40 -16.50 0.98 -13.02
N PRO A 41 -17.36 -0.06 -12.90
CA PRO A 41 -18.80 0.10 -12.99
C PRO A 41 -19.38 0.89 -11.82
N ASP A 42 -20.38 1.73 -12.09
CA ASP A 42 -21.16 2.42 -11.06
C ASP A 42 -21.75 1.40 -10.05
N GLY A 43 -21.55 1.64 -8.77
CA GLY A 43 -22.01 0.76 -7.69
C GLY A 43 -21.14 -0.49 -7.45
N ALA A 44 -19.99 -0.64 -8.13
CA ALA A 44 -19.02 -1.66 -7.76
C ALA A 44 -18.52 -1.41 -6.33
N TRP A 45 -18.34 -2.48 -5.53
CA TRP A 45 -17.93 -2.35 -4.13
C TRP A 45 -16.58 -1.64 -3.93
N TYR A 46 -15.75 -1.61 -4.95
CA TYR A 46 -14.42 -0.98 -4.96
C TYR A 46 -14.41 0.43 -5.59
N GLU A 47 -15.49 0.86 -6.23
CA GLU A 47 -15.57 2.13 -6.97
C GLU A 47 -15.16 3.32 -6.10
N GLU A 48 -15.76 3.45 -4.90
CA GLU A 48 -15.46 4.56 -3.98
C GLU A 48 -13.97 4.58 -3.58
N TYR A 49 -13.37 3.40 -3.33
CA TYR A 49 -11.96 3.31 -2.94
C TYR A 49 -11.02 3.64 -4.09
N VAL A 50 -11.32 3.18 -5.31
CA VAL A 50 -10.54 3.47 -6.51
C VAL A 50 -10.55 4.97 -6.76
N ASN A 51 -11.74 5.59 -6.80
CA ASN A 51 -11.89 7.02 -7.04
C ASN A 51 -11.20 7.85 -5.95
N LEU A 52 -11.32 7.48 -4.68
CA LEU A 52 -10.65 8.15 -3.57
C LEU A 52 -9.12 8.08 -3.70
N CYS A 53 -8.55 6.89 -3.89
CA CYS A 53 -7.10 6.72 -4.01
C CYS A 53 -6.54 7.42 -5.26
N ALA A 54 -7.29 7.41 -6.37
CA ALA A 54 -6.91 8.10 -7.59
C ALA A 54 -6.96 9.62 -7.40
N SER A 55 -7.99 10.15 -6.73
CA SER A 55 -8.10 11.58 -6.43
C SER A 55 -6.96 12.12 -5.55
N TRP A 56 -6.37 11.26 -4.73
CA TRP A 56 -5.20 11.57 -3.91
C TRP A 56 -3.86 11.32 -4.62
N GLY A 57 -3.88 10.83 -5.87
CA GLY A 57 -2.67 10.48 -6.61
C GLY A 57 -1.90 9.29 -6.02
N ILE A 58 -2.55 8.46 -5.20
CA ILE A 58 -1.95 7.24 -4.65
C ILE A 58 -1.88 6.15 -5.72
N ILE A 59 -2.93 6.05 -6.53
CA ILE A 59 -3.01 5.12 -7.66
C ILE A 59 -3.22 5.87 -8.96
N ASP A 60 -2.62 5.35 -10.02
CA ASP A 60 -2.89 5.73 -11.40
C ASP A 60 -3.67 4.58 -12.07
N GLY A 61 -4.44 4.87 -13.11
CA GLY A 61 -5.00 3.82 -13.96
C GLY A 61 -3.88 3.11 -14.76
N ARG A 62 -4.23 2.01 -15.41
CA ARG A 62 -3.36 1.39 -16.42
C ARG A 62 -3.20 2.30 -17.65
N THR A 63 -4.24 3.06 -17.91
CA THR A 63 -4.26 4.16 -18.88
C THR A 63 -4.96 5.37 -18.23
N GLU A 64 -5.03 6.49 -18.95
CA GLU A 64 -5.75 7.67 -18.49
C GLU A 64 -7.25 7.40 -18.21
N THR A 65 -7.83 6.35 -18.81
CA THR A 65 -9.27 6.06 -18.75
C THR A 65 -9.62 4.67 -18.25
N THR A 66 -8.65 3.80 -17.94
CA THR A 66 -8.89 2.42 -17.49
C THR A 66 -8.09 2.09 -16.24
N PHE A 67 -8.72 1.41 -15.30
CA PHE A 67 -8.12 0.93 -14.05
C PHE A 67 -7.67 -0.53 -14.13
N CYS A 68 -8.42 -1.37 -14.86
CA CYS A 68 -8.23 -2.82 -15.03
C CYS A 68 -8.35 -3.60 -13.71
N PRO A 69 -9.50 -3.54 -13.02
CA PRO A 69 -9.69 -4.12 -11.68
C PRO A 69 -9.55 -5.63 -11.61
N GLU A 70 -9.68 -6.34 -12.73
CA GLU A 70 -9.56 -7.80 -12.81
C GLU A 70 -8.12 -8.27 -13.10
N GLU A 71 -7.19 -7.35 -13.34
CA GLU A 71 -5.81 -7.73 -13.59
C GLU A 71 -5.02 -7.95 -12.29
N GLU A 72 -4.05 -8.85 -12.35
CA GLU A 72 -3.15 -9.11 -11.23
C GLU A 72 -2.21 -7.92 -11.00
N LEU A 73 -2.05 -7.54 -9.74
CA LEU A 73 -1.12 -6.52 -9.32
C LEU A 73 0.31 -7.10 -9.30
N THR A 74 1.25 -6.41 -9.92
CA THR A 74 2.65 -6.82 -9.90
C THR A 74 3.37 -6.34 -8.64
N ARG A 75 4.51 -6.97 -8.31
CA ARG A 75 5.37 -6.52 -7.20
C ARG A 75 5.86 -5.09 -7.40
N GLY A 76 6.23 -4.72 -8.64
CA GLY A 76 6.67 -3.37 -8.95
C GLY A 76 5.59 -2.31 -8.74
N GLU A 77 4.34 -2.60 -9.09
CA GLU A 77 3.19 -1.72 -8.85
C GLU A 77 2.89 -1.58 -7.36
N PHE A 78 2.90 -2.69 -6.61
CA PHE A 78 2.67 -2.64 -5.16
C PHE A 78 3.79 -1.89 -4.42
N ILE A 79 5.05 -2.04 -4.84
CA ILE A 79 6.19 -1.29 -4.32
C ILE A 79 5.99 0.22 -4.55
N LYS A 80 5.59 0.64 -5.75
CA LYS A 80 5.25 2.06 -6.01
C LYS A 80 4.14 2.52 -5.08
N LEU A 81 3.07 1.74 -4.95
CA LEU A 81 1.93 2.06 -4.09
C LEU A 81 2.37 2.30 -2.63
N LEU A 82 3.22 1.42 -2.08
CA LEU A 82 3.76 1.59 -0.73
C LEU A 82 4.64 2.85 -0.58
N CYS A 83 5.42 3.20 -1.62
CA CYS A 83 6.16 4.46 -1.61
C CYS A 83 5.22 5.67 -1.55
N MET A 84 4.12 5.65 -2.30
CA MET A 84 3.15 6.75 -2.28
C MET A 84 2.46 6.88 -0.92
N ILE A 85 2.00 5.74 -0.36
CA ILE A 85 1.37 5.71 0.97
C ILE A 85 2.37 6.11 2.08
N GLY A 86 3.61 5.62 1.97
CA GLY A 86 4.67 5.86 2.96
C GLY A 86 5.35 7.22 2.84
N GLU A 87 4.95 8.06 1.87
CA GLU A 87 5.61 9.33 1.55
C GLU A 87 7.12 9.17 1.29
N LEU A 88 7.51 8.00 0.76
CA LEU A 88 8.90 7.64 0.49
C LEU A 88 9.28 8.07 -0.93
N ALA A 89 9.87 9.25 -1.06
CA ALA A 89 10.30 9.78 -2.35
C ALA A 89 11.54 9.04 -2.88
N PRO A 90 11.54 8.57 -4.13
CA PRO A 90 12.74 8.05 -4.76
C PRO A 90 13.85 9.09 -4.82
N TYR A 91 15.07 8.69 -4.46
CA TYR A 91 16.28 9.54 -4.53
C TYR A 91 17.15 9.25 -5.76
N THR A 92 16.75 8.32 -6.59
CA THR A 92 17.33 8.02 -7.91
C THR A 92 16.22 7.94 -8.94
N MET A 93 16.53 8.25 -10.19
CA MET A 93 15.61 8.10 -11.32
C MET A 93 16.11 7.03 -12.30
N ASP A 94 17.01 6.14 -11.85
CA ASP A 94 17.51 5.05 -12.67
C ASP A 94 16.42 4.00 -12.91
N THR A 95 16.04 3.81 -14.15
CA THR A 95 15.06 2.84 -14.63
C THR A 95 15.66 1.83 -15.60
N SER A 96 16.98 1.66 -15.56
CA SER A 96 17.71 0.82 -16.52
C SER A 96 17.33 -0.66 -16.45
N ILE A 97 16.89 -1.16 -15.30
CA ILE A 97 16.44 -2.53 -15.09
C ILE A 97 14.91 -2.64 -15.26
N HIS A 98 14.17 -1.74 -14.61
CA HIS A 98 12.72 -1.74 -14.60
C HIS A 98 12.20 -0.35 -14.21
N TRP A 99 11.01 0.02 -14.69
CA TRP A 99 10.41 1.32 -14.37
C TRP A 99 10.22 1.56 -12.86
N SER A 100 9.99 0.51 -12.08
CA SER A 100 9.84 0.59 -10.62
C SER A 100 11.14 0.49 -9.84
N GLN A 101 12.31 0.42 -10.49
CA GLN A 101 13.62 0.35 -9.82
C GLN A 101 13.85 1.48 -8.82
N PRO A 102 13.50 2.75 -9.08
CA PRO A 102 13.66 3.84 -8.13
C PRO A 102 12.87 3.61 -6.83
N TYR A 103 11.66 3.10 -6.95
CA TYR A 103 10.79 2.77 -5.81
C TYR A 103 11.31 1.55 -5.05
N TRP A 104 11.76 0.51 -5.79
CA TRP A 104 12.36 -0.69 -5.17
C TRP A 104 13.55 -0.32 -4.30
N GLN A 105 14.42 0.58 -4.76
CA GLN A 105 15.59 1.01 -4.01
C GLN A 105 15.20 1.64 -2.67
N VAL A 106 14.25 2.57 -2.67
CA VAL A 106 13.78 3.24 -1.46
C VAL A 106 13.14 2.24 -0.48
N ILE A 107 12.26 1.38 -0.97
CA ILE A 107 11.57 0.36 -0.17
C ILE A 107 12.56 -0.62 0.43
N ASN A 108 13.57 -1.06 -0.34
CA ASN A 108 14.63 -1.95 0.13
C ASN A 108 15.49 -1.30 1.22
N ASP A 109 15.92 -0.07 1.00
CA ASP A 109 16.82 0.64 1.94
C ASP A 109 16.11 0.99 3.25
N ASN A 110 14.79 1.11 3.24
CA ASN A 110 13.96 1.27 4.44
C ASN A 110 13.57 -0.07 5.09
N GLY A 111 14.10 -1.20 4.62
CA GLY A 111 13.87 -2.51 5.21
C GLY A 111 12.46 -3.07 5.01
N VAL A 112 11.67 -2.49 4.10
CA VAL A 112 10.29 -2.94 3.84
C VAL A 112 10.25 -4.31 3.16
N LEU A 113 11.32 -4.69 2.44
CA LEU A 113 11.47 -6.00 1.81
C LEU A 113 12.09 -7.07 2.73
N TRP A 114 12.39 -6.77 3.98
CA TRP A 114 12.99 -7.75 4.90
C TRP A 114 12.08 -8.97 5.06
N GLY A 115 12.71 -10.16 4.99
CA GLY A 115 11.99 -11.44 5.03
C GLY A 115 11.43 -11.91 3.70
N LEU A 116 11.55 -11.10 2.64
CA LEU A 116 11.13 -11.45 1.28
C LEU A 116 12.34 -11.61 0.36
N ASN A 117 12.19 -12.50 -0.62
CA ASN A 117 13.19 -12.70 -1.68
C ASN A 117 12.75 -12.01 -2.97
N ILE A 118 12.58 -10.68 -2.92
CA ILE A 118 12.20 -9.84 -4.06
C ILE A 118 13.43 -9.06 -4.50
N THR A 119 13.96 -9.39 -5.67
CA THR A 119 15.17 -8.76 -6.23
C THR A 119 14.83 -7.68 -7.23
N CYS A 120 15.77 -6.74 -7.44
CA CYS A 120 15.63 -5.70 -8.47
C CYS A 120 15.92 -6.28 -9.86
N THR A 121 15.06 -7.13 -10.35
CA THR A 121 15.10 -7.69 -11.71
C THR A 121 13.76 -7.48 -12.39
N ALA A 122 13.79 -7.34 -13.73
CA ALA A 122 12.54 -7.18 -14.47
C ALA A 122 11.60 -8.39 -14.27
N THR A 123 12.14 -9.59 -14.11
CA THR A 123 11.36 -10.81 -13.87
C THR A 123 10.62 -10.73 -12.53
N ASP A 124 11.33 -10.39 -11.44
CA ASP A 124 10.71 -10.31 -10.11
C ASP A 124 9.72 -9.17 -10.00
N LEU A 125 10.05 -8.00 -10.55
CA LEU A 125 9.22 -6.81 -10.45
C LEU A 125 7.95 -6.89 -11.31
N ASN A 126 7.96 -7.66 -12.40
CA ASN A 126 6.77 -7.95 -13.21
C ASN A 126 5.95 -9.16 -12.70
N ALA A 127 6.47 -9.92 -11.75
CA ALA A 127 5.73 -11.05 -11.20
C ALA A 127 4.53 -10.57 -10.37
N PRO A 128 3.40 -11.31 -10.40
CA PRO A 128 2.27 -11.03 -9.51
C PRO A 128 2.69 -11.05 -8.04
N ILE A 129 2.21 -10.09 -7.27
CA ILE A 129 2.44 -10.07 -5.83
C ILE A 129 1.42 -10.96 -5.12
N THR A 130 1.88 -11.71 -4.12
CA THR A 130 1.00 -12.52 -3.28
C THR A 130 0.48 -11.73 -2.08
N ARG A 131 -0.70 -12.10 -1.56
CA ARG A 131 -1.25 -11.49 -0.33
C ARG A 131 -0.31 -11.66 0.88
N TYR A 132 0.48 -12.73 0.92
CA TYR A 132 1.49 -12.94 1.96
C TYR A 132 2.64 -11.94 1.86
N GLU A 133 3.16 -11.71 0.66
CA GLU A 133 4.18 -10.68 0.43
C GLU A 133 3.65 -9.30 0.79
N MET A 134 2.41 -8.97 0.42
CA MET A 134 1.75 -7.72 0.80
C MET A 134 1.71 -7.55 2.32
N SER A 135 1.32 -8.59 3.08
CA SER A 135 1.24 -8.53 4.55
C SER A 135 2.60 -8.24 5.18
N VAL A 136 3.66 -8.90 4.70
CA VAL A 136 5.04 -8.65 5.17
C VAL A 136 5.47 -7.22 4.89
N MET A 137 5.26 -6.76 3.66
CA MET A 137 5.68 -5.41 3.25
C MET A 137 4.92 -4.32 4.02
N ILE A 138 3.60 -4.48 4.23
CA ILE A 138 2.81 -3.53 5.01
C ILE A 138 3.31 -3.47 6.46
N ASN A 139 3.52 -4.62 7.10
CA ASN A 139 4.00 -4.65 8.48
C ASN A 139 5.40 -4.07 8.62
N ASN A 140 6.29 -4.37 7.67
CA ASN A 140 7.63 -3.78 7.67
C ASN A 140 7.57 -2.25 7.46
N LEU A 141 6.67 -1.76 6.60
CA LEU A 141 6.46 -0.32 6.43
C LEU A 141 6.00 0.32 7.73
N LEU A 142 5.00 -0.25 8.41
CA LEU A 142 4.50 0.24 9.68
C LEU A 142 5.58 0.23 10.77
N SER A 143 6.34 -0.84 10.87
CA SER A 143 7.36 -1.00 11.93
C SER A 143 8.63 -0.18 11.66
N ASN A 144 9.14 -0.18 10.43
CA ASN A 144 10.44 0.40 10.11
C ASN A 144 10.37 1.87 9.73
N VAL A 145 9.27 2.30 9.11
CA VAL A 145 9.10 3.69 8.66
C VAL A 145 8.27 4.49 9.66
N TYR A 146 7.13 3.95 10.12
CA TYR A 146 6.25 4.64 11.05
C TYR A 146 6.51 4.31 12.52
N THR A 147 7.41 3.37 12.82
CA THR A 147 7.72 2.93 14.19
C THR A 147 6.51 2.46 14.99
N GLU A 148 5.50 1.96 14.30
CA GLU A 148 4.30 1.38 14.90
C GLU A 148 4.60 -0.01 15.45
N ASN A 149 4.11 -0.29 16.65
CA ASN A 149 4.24 -1.64 17.22
C ASN A 149 3.09 -2.51 16.73
N PRO A 150 3.38 -3.71 16.20
CA PRO A 150 2.34 -4.64 15.80
C PRO A 150 1.46 -5.05 16.98
N VAL A 151 0.17 -5.13 16.74
CA VAL A 151 -0.79 -5.63 17.72
C VAL A 151 -0.74 -7.16 17.70
N GLN A 152 -0.41 -7.78 18.83
CA GLN A 152 -0.52 -9.24 18.96
C GLN A 152 -1.98 -9.65 19.15
N LEU A 153 -2.42 -10.60 18.32
CA LEU A 153 -3.73 -11.23 18.47
C LEU A 153 -3.64 -12.41 19.44
N ASP A 154 -4.47 -12.38 20.47
CA ASP A 154 -4.74 -13.57 21.27
C ASP A 154 -5.59 -14.55 20.45
N SER A 155 -5.12 -15.79 20.31
CA SER A 155 -5.85 -16.88 19.65
C SER A 155 -6.21 -16.59 18.18
N PRO A 156 -5.20 -16.42 17.29
CA PRO A 156 -5.41 -16.10 15.88
C PRO A 156 -6.24 -17.15 15.12
N GLU A 157 -6.14 -18.41 15.53
CA GLU A 157 -6.87 -19.54 14.94
C GLU A 157 -8.39 -19.40 15.08
N LEU A 158 -8.85 -18.60 16.03
CA LEU A 158 -10.30 -18.32 16.20
C LEU A 158 -10.81 -17.24 15.25
N ARG A 159 -9.90 -16.50 14.60
CA ARG A 159 -10.23 -15.39 13.72
C ARG A 159 -9.87 -15.65 12.25
N ILE A 160 -8.86 -16.47 12.02
CA ILE A 160 -8.35 -16.83 10.70
C ILE A 160 -8.57 -18.33 10.52
N THR A 161 -9.62 -18.69 9.78
CA THR A 161 -10.08 -20.08 9.65
C THR A 161 -9.08 -21.01 8.98
N ASP A 162 -8.22 -20.46 8.10
CA ASP A 162 -7.18 -21.18 7.37
C ASP A 162 -5.76 -20.93 7.92
N TYR A 163 -5.65 -20.38 9.14
CA TYR A 163 -4.37 -20.02 9.76
C TYR A 163 -3.34 -21.16 9.72
N SER A 164 -3.78 -22.39 9.98
CA SER A 164 -2.89 -23.56 9.97
C SER A 164 -2.33 -23.91 8.59
N THR A 165 -2.91 -23.41 7.52
CA THR A 165 -2.44 -23.63 6.13
C THR A 165 -1.44 -22.56 5.69
N ILE A 166 -1.35 -21.46 6.42
CA ILE A 166 -0.40 -20.38 6.13
C ILE A 166 1.01 -20.87 6.46
N SER A 167 1.94 -20.68 5.53
CA SER A 167 3.36 -21.01 5.79
C SER A 167 3.87 -20.25 7.02
N GLY A 168 4.59 -20.92 7.91
CA GLY A 168 5.11 -20.36 9.16
C GLY A 168 5.91 -19.07 8.98
N VAL A 169 6.53 -18.89 7.80
CA VAL A 169 7.28 -17.66 7.46
C VAL A 169 6.35 -16.42 7.40
N TYR A 170 5.08 -16.62 7.04
CA TYR A 170 4.12 -15.51 6.88
C TYR A 170 3.11 -15.40 8.02
N GLN A 171 3.03 -16.41 8.91
CA GLN A 171 2.02 -16.45 9.96
C GLN A 171 2.02 -15.19 10.83
N GLU A 172 3.20 -14.76 11.27
CA GLU A 172 3.31 -13.56 12.11
C GLU A 172 2.84 -12.31 11.37
N SER A 173 3.27 -12.11 10.11
CA SER A 173 2.87 -10.94 9.34
C SER A 173 1.37 -10.90 9.03
N VAL A 174 0.76 -12.06 8.79
CA VAL A 174 -0.70 -12.16 8.62
C VAL A 174 -1.42 -11.82 9.91
N LEU A 175 -0.93 -12.30 11.06
CA LEU A 175 -1.50 -11.96 12.37
C LEU A 175 -1.46 -10.46 12.66
N GLN A 176 -0.34 -9.82 12.40
CA GLN A 176 -0.17 -8.39 12.59
C GLN A 176 -1.11 -7.58 11.71
N ALA A 177 -1.37 -8.04 10.48
CA ALA A 177 -2.32 -7.39 9.58
C ALA A 177 -3.79 -7.51 10.01
N TYR A 178 -4.12 -8.47 10.88
CA TYR A 178 -5.46 -8.68 11.44
C TYR A 178 -5.71 -7.91 12.76
N GLY A 179 -4.68 -7.44 13.42
CA GLY A 179 -4.75 -6.68 14.69
C GLY A 179 -5.00 -5.22 14.49
#